data_81ac672f8f867236c51aaf016541dfd0
#
_entry.id   81ac672f8f867236c51aaf016541dfd0
#
_cell.length_a   1.000
_cell.length_b   1.000
_cell.length_c   1.000
_cell.angle_alpha   90.00
_cell.angle_beta   90.00
_cell.angle_gamma   90.00
#
_symmetry.space_group_name_H-M   'P 1'
#
loop_
_entity.id
_entity.type
_entity.pdbx_description
1 polymer ?
#
loop_
_entity_poly.entity_id
_entity_poly.type
_entity_poly.pdbx_seq_one_letter_code
_entity_poly.pdbx_strand_id
1 'polypeptide(L)'
;MFRRSFLSTVAAFSAGAALRLDDAPASDAWLEQLKGKHRQLFDAPDPDGGTVLRHVRNYLDTWQDAYGVGDKDVSVIVTLYARTTPLGLQDAMWAKYKLGAAINLTDSTTNAPLVRNYFAHPQRGDPVADGTPESSMEALQKRGVVFALCNNALKRWSGRLEKQGLGTAAEIHADLTANALPGVIVVPDVLIAQTKAHERGFAYARS
;
A
#
# COMPACT_ATOMS: atom_id res chain seq x y z
N MET A 1 20.17 -38.35 -53.10
CA MET A 1 19.67 -38.81 -51.78
C MET A 1 20.23 -37.84 -50.71
N PHE A 2 19.44 -36.87 -50.28
CA PHE A 2 19.83 -35.87 -49.28
C PHE A 2 19.21 -36.22 -47.93
N ARG A 3 20.05 -36.55 -46.95
CA ARG A 3 19.60 -36.72 -45.56
C ARG A 3 19.58 -35.35 -44.87
N ARG A 4 18.40 -34.91 -44.49
CA ARG A 4 18.20 -33.72 -43.63
C ARG A 4 18.38 -34.12 -42.19
N SER A 5 19.43 -33.55 -41.54
CA SER A 5 19.64 -33.64 -40.11
C SER A 5 18.74 -32.59 -39.43
N PHE A 6 17.82 -33.05 -38.56
CA PHE A 6 17.07 -32.19 -37.65
C PHE A 6 17.93 -31.85 -36.45
N LEU A 7 18.33 -30.58 -36.32
CA LEU A 7 18.93 -30.03 -35.10
C LEU A 7 17.81 -29.67 -34.13
N SER A 8 17.70 -30.45 -33.06
CA SER A 8 16.83 -30.15 -31.93
C SER A 8 17.51 -29.06 -31.06
N THR A 9 16.98 -27.86 -31.13
CA THR A 9 17.39 -26.77 -30.24
C THR A 9 16.72 -26.98 -28.87
N VAL A 10 17.49 -27.41 -27.88
CA VAL A 10 17.05 -27.43 -26.49
C VAL A 10 17.08 -25.99 -25.99
N ALA A 11 15.92 -25.41 -25.77
CA ALA A 11 15.79 -24.13 -25.09
C ALA A 11 16.13 -24.34 -23.61
N ALA A 12 17.28 -23.85 -23.19
CA ALA A 12 17.64 -23.76 -21.79
C ALA A 12 16.75 -22.66 -21.15
N PHE A 13 15.80 -23.09 -20.32
CA PHE A 13 15.12 -22.19 -19.40
C PHE A 13 16.16 -21.74 -18.35
N SER A 14 16.68 -20.53 -18.53
CA SER A 14 17.40 -19.84 -17.48
C SER A 14 16.41 -19.54 -16.37
N ALA A 15 16.53 -20.24 -15.24
CA ALA A 15 15.89 -19.85 -13.99
C ALA A 15 16.36 -18.44 -13.65
N GLY A 16 15.49 -17.45 -13.91
CA GLY A 16 15.71 -16.07 -13.49
C GLY A 16 15.85 -16.08 -11.97
N ALA A 17 17.04 -15.76 -11.47
CA ALA A 17 17.24 -15.49 -10.07
C ALA A 17 16.26 -14.37 -9.70
N ALA A 18 15.27 -14.68 -8.86
CA ALA A 18 14.42 -13.66 -8.26
C ALA A 18 15.35 -12.77 -7.42
N LEU A 19 15.61 -11.56 -7.91
CA LEU A 19 16.30 -10.52 -7.15
C LEU A 19 15.53 -10.36 -5.84
N ARG A 20 16.18 -10.71 -4.73
CA ARG A 20 15.60 -10.44 -3.41
C ARG A 20 15.52 -8.93 -3.28
N LEU A 21 14.33 -8.43 -2.93
CA LEU A 21 14.09 -6.99 -2.70
C LEU A 21 15.06 -6.38 -1.66
N ASP A 22 15.71 -7.22 -0.85
CA ASP A 22 16.70 -6.81 0.14
C ASP A 22 18.08 -6.48 -0.47
N ASP A 23 18.38 -6.91 -1.71
CA ASP A 23 19.71 -6.75 -2.34
C ASP A 23 19.76 -5.59 -3.35
N ALA A 24 18.62 -5.02 -3.75
CA ALA A 24 18.59 -3.87 -4.65
C ALA A 24 18.67 -2.56 -3.85
N PRO A 25 19.49 -1.57 -4.30
CA PRO A 25 19.48 -0.26 -3.67
C PRO A 25 18.07 0.35 -3.75
N ALA A 26 17.62 0.95 -2.64
CA ALA A 26 16.31 1.59 -2.58
C ALA A 26 16.20 2.66 -3.68
N SER A 27 15.17 2.56 -4.50
CA SER A 27 14.91 3.53 -5.55
C SER A 27 13.95 4.61 -5.04
N ASP A 28 14.29 5.88 -5.28
CA ASP A 28 13.43 7.03 -5.00
C ASP A 28 12.64 7.49 -6.23
N ALA A 29 12.66 6.71 -7.32
CA ALA A 29 12.00 7.05 -8.57
C ALA A 29 10.49 7.37 -8.40
N TRP A 30 9.85 6.78 -7.40
CA TRP A 30 8.46 7.08 -7.08
C TRP A 30 8.24 8.53 -6.60
N LEU A 31 9.23 9.14 -5.93
CA LEU A 31 9.17 10.54 -5.51
C LEU A 31 9.32 11.50 -6.70
N GLU A 32 10.05 11.10 -7.74
CA GLU A 32 10.24 11.92 -8.94
C GLU A 32 8.94 12.08 -9.77
N GLN A 33 7.95 11.24 -9.55
CA GLN A 33 6.64 11.32 -10.20
C GLN A 33 5.74 12.39 -9.54
N LEU A 34 6.05 12.80 -8.31
CA LEU A 34 5.26 13.74 -7.52
C LEU A 34 5.66 15.18 -7.82
N LYS A 35 5.15 15.73 -8.94
CA LYS A 35 5.54 17.04 -9.49
C LYS A 35 4.57 18.17 -9.12
N GLY A 36 3.51 17.90 -8.38
CA GLY A 36 2.55 18.91 -7.96
C GLY A 36 3.22 20.06 -7.19
N LYS A 37 2.71 21.27 -7.38
CA LYS A 37 3.17 22.49 -6.69
C LYS A 37 2.87 22.44 -5.20
N HIS A 38 1.67 21.93 -4.85
CA HIS A 38 1.22 21.77 -3.47
C HIS A 38 1.52 20.35 -3.03
N ARG A 39 2.25 20.18 -1.93
CA ARG A 39 2.80 18.89 -1.52
C ARG A 39 2.44 18.59 -0.07
N GLN A 40 1.75 17.50 0.16
CA GLN A 40 1.29 17.09 1.49
C GLN A 40 1.62 15.63 1.75
N LEU A 41 2.17 15.34 2.92
CA LEU A 41 2.32 14.01 3.45
C LEU A 41 1.34 13.84 4.62
N PHE A 42 0.53 12.79 4.54
CA PHE A 42 -0.33 12.33 5.63
C PHE A 42 0.32 11.12 6.30
N ASP A 43 0.61 11.26 7.58
CA ASP A 43 1.16 10.19 8.40
C ASP A 43 0.02 9.44 9.10
N ALA A 44 -0.14 8.16 8.74
CA ALA A 44 -1.27 7.34 9.17
C ALA A 44 -0.82 6.10 9.94
N PRO A 45 -0.50 6.18 11.24
CA PRO A 45 -0.13 5.02 12.04
C PRO A 45 -1.32 4.15 12.47
N ASP A 46 -2.52 4.73 12.53
CA ASP A 46 -3.76 4.07 12.96
C ASP A 46 -4.83 4.16 11.87
N PRO A 47 -5.60 3.08 11.63
CA PRO A 47 -6.64 3.09 10.60
C PRO A 47 -7.83 4.02 10.96
N ASP A 48 -8.18 4.16 12.23
CA ASP A 48 -9.26 5.01 12.73
C ASP A 48 -10.48 5.07 11.78
N GLY A 49 -11.02 3.89 11.44
CA GLY A 49 -12.14 3.77 10.50
C GLY A 49 -11.90 4.32 9.09
N GLY A 50 -10.64 4.56 8.69
CA GLY A 50 -10.30 5.15 7.39
C GLY A 50 -10.24 6.67 7.39
N THR A 51 -10.16 7.29 8.56
CA THR A 51 -10.13 8.77 8.71
C THR A 51 -9.09 9.44 7.83
N VAL A 52 -7.89 8.87 7.70
CA VAL A 52 -6.86 9.43 6.80
C VAL A 52 -7.32 9.52 5.35
N LEU A 53 -8.05 8.52 4.85
CA LEU A 53 -8.53 8.51 3.46
C LEU A 53 -9.55 9.62 3.23
N ARG A 54 -10.44 9.85 4.21
CA ARG A 54 -11.37 10.97 4.19
C ARG A 54 -10.66 12.32 4.24
N HIS A 55 -9.64 12.47 5.08
CA HIS A 55 -8.83 13.69 5.15
C HIS A 55 -8.13 13.99 3.83
N VAL A 56 -7.56 12.97 3.18
CA VAL A 56 -6.92 13.09 1.87
C VAL A 56 -7.93 13.52 0.80
N ARG A 57 -9.11 12.88 0.74
CA ARG A 57 -10.17 13.27 -0.17
C ARG A 57 -10.57 14.73 0.05
N ASN A 58 -10.91 15.10 1.28
CA ASN A 58 -11.30 16.46 1.62
C ASN A 58 -10.22 17.49 1.29
N TYR A 59 -8.95 17.14 1.48
CA TYR A 59 -7.82 17.99 1.13
C TYR A 59 -7.77 18.28 -0.38
N LEU A 60 -7.91 17.24 -1.21
CA LEU A 60 -7.93 17.37 -2.66
C LEU A 60 -9.17 18.14 -3.14
N ASP A 61 -10.35 17.83 -2.59
CA ASP A 61 -11.61 18.50 -2.93
C ASP A 61 -11.54 19.99 -2.57
N THR A 62 -11.00 20.33 -1.39
CA THR A 62 -10.84 21.73 -0.97
C THR A 62 -9.90 22.51 -1.88
N TRP A 63 -8.80 21.91 -2.34
CA TRP A 63 -7.92 22.55 -3.33
C TRP A 63 -8.66 22.86 -4.63
N GLN A 64 -9.47 21.92 -5.09
CA GLN A 64 -10.26 22.11 -6.30
C GLN A 64 -11.36 23.16 -6.11
N ASP A 65 -12.19 23.01 -5.06
CA ASP A 65 -13.44 23.78 -4.91
C ASP A 65 -13.18 25.21 -4.43
N ALA A 66 -12.24 25.41 -3.48
CA ALA A 66 -11.98 26.72 -2.90
C ALA A 66 -10.87 27.50 -3.60
N TYR A 67 -9.91 26.81 -4.22
CA TYR A 67 -8.71 27.45 -4.80
C TYR A 67 -8.57 27.24 -6.32
N GLY A 68 -9.42 26.43 -6.95
CA GLY A 68 -9.37 26.15 -8.38
C GLY A 68 -8.14 25.34 -8.81
N VAL A 69 -7.53 24.60 -7.87
CA VAL A 69 -6.30 23.81 -8.10
C VAL A 69 -6.69 22.36 -8.33
N GLY A 70 -6.43 21.84 -9.52
CA GLY A 70 -6.72 20.44 -9.86
C GLY A 70 -5.68 19.45 -9.33
N ASP A 71 -6.06 18.17 -9.27
CA ASP A 71 -5.25 17.08 -8.69
C ASP A 71 -3.82 17.00 -9.27
N LYS A 72 -3.62 17.33 -10.55
CA LYS A 72 -2.28 17.33 -11.20
C LYS A 72 -1.28 18.30 -10.56
N ASP A 73 -1.77 19.34 -9.90
CA ASP A 73 -0.96 20.37 -9.27
C ASP A 73 -0.78 20.11 -7.74
N VAL A 74 -1.37 19.01 -7.24
CA VAL A 74 -1.29 18.59 -5.84
C VAL A 74 -0.62 17.21 -5.77
N SER A 75 0.43 17.09 -4.97
CA SER A 75 1.10 15.82 -4.69
C SER A 75 0.82 15.37 -3.27
N VAL A 76 0.26 14.18 -3.11
CA VAL A 76 -0.07 13.61 -1.80
C VAL A 76 0.62 12.28 -1.61
N ILE A 77 1.24 12.11 -0.43
CA ILE A 77 1.77 10.85 0.06
C ILE A 77 0.99 10.46 1.32
N VAL A 78 0.61 9.19 1.41
CA VAL A 78 0.07 8.59 2.65
C VAL A 78 1.01 7.49 3.09
N THR A 79 1.51 7.55 4.32
CA THR A 79 2.38 6.49 4.87
C THR A 79 1.55 5.45 5.60
N LEU A 80 1.82 4.17 5.29
CA LEU A 80 1.15 3.01 5.90
C LEU A 80 2.16 2.20 6.71
N TYR A 81 1.96 2.16 8.02
CA TYR A 81 2.81 1.41 8.97
C TYR A 81 2.06 1.15 10.28
N ALA A 82 2.68 0.50 11.23
CA ALA A 82 2.05 0.15 12.50
C ALA A 82 0.69 -0.57 12.28
N ARG A 83 -0.42 0.00 12.71
CA ARG A 83 -1.76 -0.60 12.56
C ARG A 83 -2.35 -0.39 11.16
N THR A 84 -1.85 0.53 10.37
CA THR A 84 -2.31 0.73 8.98
C THR A 84 -1.56 -0.13 7.96
N THR A 85 -0.54 -0.90 8.36
CA THR A 85 0.15 -1.84 7.46
C THR A 85 -0.82 -2.72 6.67
N PRO A 86 -1.87 -3.33 7.27
CA PRO A 86 -2.85 -4.15 6.55
C PRO A 86 -3.60 -3.42 5.44
N LEU A 87 -3.80 -2.10 5.53
CA LEU A 87 -4.50 -1.34 4.51
C LEU A 87 -3.78 -1.39 3.16
N GLY A 88 -2.46 -1.53 3.16
CA GLY A 88 -1.67 -1.67 1.94
C GLY A 88 -1.70 -3.06 1.31
N LEU A 89 -2.49 -4.01 1.82
CA LEU A 89 -2.49 -5.42 1.43
C LEU A 89 -3.81 -5.85 0.77
N GLN A 90 -3.71 -6.81 -0.15
CA GLN A 90 -4.85 -7.39 -0.86
C GLN A 90 -5.74 -8.21 0.08
N ASP A 91 -7.02 -8.39 -0.30
CA ASP A 91 -8.05 -9.12 0.46
C ASP A 91 -7.60 -10.53 0.87
N ALA A 92 -6.89 -11.24 -0.01
CA ALA A 92 -6.38 -12.58 0.28
C ALA A 92 -5.52 -12.62 1.55
N MET A 93 -4.75 -11.55 1.83
CA MET A 93 -3.93 -11.45 3.04
C MET A 93 -4.78 -11.21 4.28
N TRP A 94 -5.85 -10.42 4.15
CA TRP A 94 -6.79 -10.18 5.24
C TRP A 94 -7.47 -11.47 5.72
N ALA A 95 -7.93 -12.28 4.77
CA ALA A 95 -8.53 -13.58 5.07
C ALA A 95 -7.49 -14.55 5.65
N LYS A 96 -6.34 -14.72 4.96
CA LYS A 96 -5.29 -15.70 5.30
C LYS A 96 -4.70 -15.46 6.69
N TYR A 97 -4.37 -14.22 7.01
CA TYR A 97 -3.68 -13.84 8.24
C TYR A 97 -4.60 -13.21 9.29
N LYS A 98 -5.92 -13.21 9.07
CA LYS A 98 -6.92 -12.64 9.99
C LYS A 98 -6.58 -11.21 10.41
N LEU A 99 -6.18 -10.38 9.44
CA LEU A 99 -5.62 -9.07 9.70
C LEU A 99 -6.62 -8.12 10.36
N GLY A 100 -7.92 -8.21 10.05
CA GLY A 100 -8.96 -7.43 10.72
C GLY A 100 -9.00 -7.67 12.22
N ALA A 101 -8.93 -8.93 12.64
CA ALA A 101 -8.85 -9.28 14.06
C ALA A 101 -7.57 -8.74 14.71
N ALA A 102 -6.43 -8.82 14.00
CA ALA A 102 -5.12 -8.39 14.50
C ALA A 102 -5.01 -6.88 14.73
N ILE A 103 -5.86 -6.08 14.08
CA ILE A 103 -5.93 -4.61 14.28
C ILE A 103 -7.24 -4.15 14.92
N ASN A 104 -8.05 -5.08 15.43
CA ASN A 104 -9.34 -4.81 16.06
C ASN A 104 -10.31 -4.03 15.16
N LEU A 105 -10.35 -4.37 13.88
CA LEU A 105 -11.35 -3.85 12.95
C LEU A 105 -12.46 -4.89 12.74
N THR A 106 -13.68 -4.46 13.01
CA THR A 106 -14.89 -5.29 12.87
C THR A 106 -15.84 -4.66 11.87
N ASP A 107 -16.60 -5.50 11.23
CA ASP A 107 -17.76 -5.11 10.45
C ASP A 107 -18.86 -4.60 11.41
N SER A 108 -19.35 -3.38 11.20
CA SER A 108 -20.33 -2.74 12.07
C SER A 108 -21.70 -3.42 12.03
N THR A 109 -21.98 -4.21 11.00
CA THR A 109 -23.27 -4.91 10.83
C THR A 109 -23.23 -6.27 11.52
N THR A 110 -22.11 -7.00 11.38
CA THR A 110 -21.99 -8.38 11.87
C THR A 110 -21.21 -8.49 13.17
N ASN A 111 -20.50 -7.45 13.58
CA ASN A 111 -19.53 -7.43 14.69
C ASN A 111 -18.40 -8.47 14.53
N ALA A 112 -18.27 -9.10 13.37
CA ALA A 112 -17.18 -10.00 13.05
C ALA A 112 -15.92 -9.23 12.61
N PRO A 113 -14.70 -9.76 12.87
CA PRO A 113 -13.49 -9.16 12.34
C PRO A 113 -13.53 -9.09 10.81
N LEU A 114 -13.02 -7.98 10.26
CA LEU A 114 -12.94 -7.81 8.81
C LEU A 114 -12.09 -8.91 8.18
N VAL A 115 -12.59 -9.53 7.12
CA VAL A 115 -11.91 -10.59 6.35
C VAL A 115 -11.40 -10.12 5.00
N ARG A 116 -11.65 -8.86 4.64
CA ARG A 116 -11.15 -8.21 3.42
C ARG A 116 -10.83 -6.74 3.69
N ASN A 117 -10.14 -6.11 2.75
CA ASN A 117 -9.71 -4.72 2.84
C ASN A 117 -10.81 -3.77 2.34
N TYR A 118 -11.71 -3.34 3.22
CA TYR A 118 -12.77 -2.39 2.88
C TYR A 118 -12.25 -1.02 2.47
N PHE A 119 -11.02 -0.68 2.83
CA PHE A 119 -10.41 0.61 2.52
C PHE A 119 -9.86 0.68 1.09
N ALA A 120 -9.49 -0.46 0.51
CA ALA A 120 -8.98 -0.52 -0.86
C ALA A 120 -10.10 -0.40 -1.89
N HIS A 121 -11.12 -1.28 -1.76
CA HIS A 121 -12.23 -1.41 -2.70
C HIS A 121 -13.55 -1.55 -1.92
N PRO A 122 -14.10 -0.45 -1.38
CA PRO A 122 -15.33 -0.52 -0.59
C PRO A 122 -16.50 -1.00 -1.48
N GLN A 123 -17.32 -1.86 -0.91
CA GLN A 123 -18.58 -2.29 -1.51
C GLN A 123 -19.74 -1.54 -0.81
N ARG A 124 -20.91 -1.56 -1.46
CA ARG A 124 -22.10 -0.96 -0.83
C ARG A 124 -22.41 -1.64 0.51
N GLY A 125 -22.46 -0.84 1.56
CA GLY A 125 -22.74 -1.30 2.92
C GLY A 125 -21.51 -1.59 3.77
N ASP A 126 -20.30 -1.41 3.23
CA ASP A 126 -19.08 -1.54 4.04
C ASP A 126 -18.99 -0.41 5.08
N PRO A 127 -18.57 -0.76 6.30
CA PRO A 127 -18.41 0.21 7.38
C PRO A 127 -17.07 0.96 7.27
N VAL A 128 -16.81 1.59 6.13
CA VAL A 128 -15.68 2.52 5.97
C VAL A 128 -16.14 3.94 6.34
N ALA A 129 -15.21 4.74 6.82
CA ALA A 129 -15.49 6.14 7.13
C ALA A 129 -16.14 6.81 5.90
N ASP A 130 -17.31 7.37 6.07
CA ASP A 130 -18.18 7.99 5.06
C ASP A 130 -18.89 7.04 4.09
N GLY A 131 -18.54 5.75 4.04
CA GLY A 131 -19.19 4.77 3.16
C GLY A 131 -19.19 5.14 1.68
N THR A 132 -18.34 6.07 1.25
CA THR A 132 -18.29 6.55 -0.14
C THR A 132 -17.13 5.91 -0.90
N PRO A 133 -17.37 5.40 -2.12
CA PRO A 133 -16.33 4.86 -2.96
C PRO A 133 -15.18 5.85 -3.25
N GLU A 134 -15.47 7.15 -3.21
CA GLU A 134 -14.53 8.25 -3.49
C GLU A 134 -13.42 8.36 -2.42
N SER A 135 -13.65 7.87 -1.21
CA SER A 135 -12.65 7.79 -0.14
C SER A 135 -11.82 6.50 -0.17
N SER A 136 -12.01 5.62 -1.17
CA SER A 136 -11.21 4.40 -1.28
C SER A 136 -9.76 4.67 -1.69
N MET A 137 -8.85 3.79 -1.32
CA MET A 137 -7.46 3.88 -1.77
C MET A 137 -7.37 3.87 -3.30
N GLU A 138 -8.18 3.03 -3.98
CA GLU A 138 -8.23 2.99 -5.44
C GLU A 138 -8.68 4.33 -6.04
N ALA A 139 -9.72 4.95 -5.50
CA ALA A 139 -10.20 6.24 -5.98
C ALA A 139 -9.15 7.35 -5.77
N LEU A 140 -8.48 7.35 -4.61
CA LEU A 140 -7.42 8.31 -4.30
C LEU A 140 -6.18 8.09 -5.17
N GLN A 141 -5.81 6.84 -5.47
CA GLN A 141 -4.72 6.54 -6.41
C GLN A 141 -5.03 7.07 -7.82
N LYS A 142 -6.27 6.98 -8.29
CA LYS A 142 -6.71 7.58 -9.57
C LYS A 142 -6.55 9.10 -9.60
N ARG A 143 -6.59 9.75 -8.43
CA ARG A 143 -6.33 11.19 -8.24
C ARG A 143 -4.84 11.50 -8.02
N GLY A 144 -3.94 10.52 -8.16
CA GLY A 144 -2.50 10.71 -8.04
C GLY A 144 -1.93 10.58 -6.62
N VAL A 145 -2.72 10.11 -5.65
CA VAL A 145 -2.22 9.86 -4.29
C VAL A 145 -1.31 8.63 -4.29
N VAL A 146 -0.14 8.77 -3.68
CA VAL A 146 0.82 7.68 -3.47
C VAL A 146 0.70 7.14 -2.06
N PHE A 147 0.52 5.83 -1.93
CA PHE A 147 0.56 5.11 -0.66
C PHE A 147 1.91 4.44 -0.50
N ALA A 148 2.64 4.80 0.55
CA ALA A 148 3.95 4.25 0.89
C ALA A 148 3.83 3.26 2.06
N LEU A 149 4.04 1.97 1.79
CA LEU A 149 3.95 0.87 2.75
C LEU A 149 5.33 0.55 3.31
N CYS A 150 5.45 0.54 4.62
CA CYS A 150 6.71 0.32 5.33
C CYS A 150 7.17 -1.15 5.30
N ASN A 151 8.31 -1.45 4.70
CA ASN A 151 8.89 -2.80 4.73
C ASN A 151 9.30 -3.23 6.15
N ASN A 152 9.82 -2.31 6.97
CA ASN A 152 10.10 -2.61 8.37
C ASN A 152 8.84 -2.97 9.17
N ALA A 153 7.70 -2.36 8.85
CA ALA A 153 6.42 -2.74 9.43
C ALA A 153 5.96 -4.13 8.94
N LEU A 154 6.12 -4.44 7.65
CA LEU A 154 5.86 -5.79 7.12
C LEU A 154 6.69 -6.85 7.85
N LYS A 155 8.00 -6.63 8.04
CA LYS A 155 8.88 -7.53 8.80
C LYS A 155 8.37 -7.73 10.25
N ARG A 156 7.96 -6.66 10.93
CA ARG A 156 7.38 -6.75 12.29
C ARG A 156 6.07 -7.53 12.33
N TRP A 157 5.22 -7.31 11.34
CA TRP A 157 3.97 -8.05 11.18
C TRP A 157 4.23 -9.54 10.97
N SER A 158 5.19 -9.88 10.10
CA SER A 158 5.57 -11.27 9.83
C SER A 158 6.05 -11.99 11.08
N GLY A 159 6.92 -11.38 11.89
CA GLY A 159 7.34 -11.96 13.16
C GLY A 159 6.22 -12.08 14.21
N ARG A 160 5.19 -11.20 14.15
CA ARG A 160 4.01 -11.32 15.01
C ARG A 160 3.13 -12.50 14.56
N LEU A 161 2.90 -12.66 13.26
CA LEU A 161 2.10 -13.74 12.69
C LEU A 161 2.79 -15.11 12.83
N GLU A 162 4.12 -15.17 12.75
CA GLU A 162 4.90 -16.36 13.08
C GLU A 162 4.67 -16.84 14.51
N LYS A 163 4.67 -15.92 15.48
CA LYS A 163 4.36 -16.24 16.89
C LYS A 163 2.93 -16.77 17.10
N GLN A 164 2.04 -16.53 16.13
CA GLN A 164 0.69 -17.10 16.11
C GLN A 164 0.61 -18.43 15.37
N GLY A 165 1.74 -18.97 14.89
CA GLY A 165 1.81 -20.25 14.19
C GLY A 165 1.31 -20.23 12.74
N LEU A 166 1.30 -19.05 12.08
CA LEU A 166 0.76 -18.87 10.72
C LEU A 166 1.81 -19.07 9.60
N GLY A 167 2.99 -19.56 9.93
CA GLY A 167 4.12 -19.80 9.03
C GLY A 167 5.40 -19.21 9.59
N THR A 168 6.51 -19.31 8.87
CA THR A 168 7.76 -18.64 9.25
C THR A 168 7.72 -17.16 8.91
N ALA A 169 8.44 -16.33 9.68
CA ALA A 169 8.49 -14.89 9.42
C ALA A 169 8.98 -14.56 7.99
N ALA A 170 9.90 -15.35 7.46
CA ALA A 170 10.43 -15.17 6.10
C ALA A 170 9.37 -15.45 5.02
N GLU A 171 8.62 -16.56 5.13
CA GLU A 171 7.55 -16.91 4.20
C GLU A 171 6.41 -15.87 4.25
N ILE A 172 6.01 -15.49 5.47
CA ILE A 172 4.95 -14.50 5.66
C ILE A 172 5.38 -13.14 5.09
N HIS A 173 6.62 -12.70 5.33
CA HIS A 173 7.13 -11.44 4.77
C HIS A 173 7.12 -11.45 3.25
N ALA A 174 7.60 -12.54 2.63
CA ALA A 174 7.57 -12.69 1.17
C ALA A 174 6.13 -12.65 0.63
N ASP A 175 5.20 -13.32 1.30
CA ASP A 175 3.80 -13.37 0.91
C ASP A 175 3.11 -11.98 1.05
N LEU A 176 3.28 -11.29 2.18
CA LEU A 176 2.73 -9.95 2.38
C LEU A 176 3.31 -8.95 1.37
N THR A 177 4.61 -9.03 1.08
CA THR A 177 5.26 -8.13 0.12
C THR A 177 4.76 -8.37 -1.30
N ALA A 178 4.64 -9.64 -1.72
CA ALA A 178 4.12 -10.01 -3.04
C ALA A 178 2.63 -9.65 -3.23
N ASN A 179 1.90 -9.53 -2.14
CA ASN A 179 0.46 -9.21 -2.13
C ASN A 179 0.17 -7.80 -1.59
N ALA A 180 1.10 -6.86 -1.74
CA ALA A 180 0.77 -5.45 -1.62
C ALA A 180 -0.28 -5.07 -2.66
N LEU A 181 -1.13 -4.08 -2.36
CA LEU A 181 -2.13 -3.59 -3.31
C LEU A 181 -1.45 -3.02 -4.56
N PRO A 182 -2.05 -3.17 -5.75
CA PRO A 182 -1.55 -2.52 -6.96
C PRO A 182 -1.37 -1.01 -6.74
N GLY A 183 -0.22 -0.48 -7.17
CA GLY A 183 0.10 0.95 -7.04
C GLY A 183 0.54 1.40 -5.64
N VAL A 184 0.51 0.53 -4.63
CA VAL A 184 1.15 0.81 -3.33
C VAL A 184 2.66 0.58 -3.45
N ILE A 185 3.43 1.56 -3.01
CA ILE A 185 4.89 1.51 -3.05
C ILE A 185 5.42 0.95 -1.74
N VAL A 186 6.11 -0.18 -1.79
CA VAL A 186 6.81 -0.71 -0.61
C VAL A 186 8.14 0.03 -0.46
N VAL A 187 8.25 0.82 0.59
CA VAL A 187 9.47 1.58 0.92
C VAL A 187 10.25 0.87 2.03
N PRO A 188 11.59 0.95 2.05
CA PRO A 188 12.41 0.29 3.08
C PRO A 188 11.99 0.68 4.50
N ASP A 189 11.76 1.98 4.72
CA ASP A 189 11.28 2.55 5.97
C ASP A 189 10.48 3.82 5.69
N VAL A 190 9.30 3.95 6.31
CA VAL A 190 8.46 5.15 6.12
C VAL A 190 9.09 6.40 6.73
N LEU A 191 9.88 6.30 7.81
CA LEU A 191 10.55 7.46 8.39
C LEU A 191 11.57 8.05 7.42
N ILE A 192 12.30 7.20 6.69
CA ILE A 192 13.19 7.64 5.62
C ILE A 192 12.39 8.25 4.46
N ALA A 193 11.27 7.61 4.08
CA ALA A 193 10.39 8.15 3.05
C ALA A 193 9.81 9.51 3.44
N GLN A 194 9.43 9.72 4.70
CA GLN A 194 8.98 11.00 5.25
C GLN A 194 10.10 12.05 5.19
N THR A 195 11.32 11.70 5.62
CA THR A 195 12.48 12.60 5.53
C THR A 195 12.71 13.05 4.09
N LYS A 196 12.75 12.12 3.15
CA LYS A 196 12.96 12.41 1.72
C LYS A 196 11.82 13.23 1.11
N ALA A 197 10.58 13.00 1.52
CA ALA A 197 9.44 13.81 1.12
C ALA A 197 9.57 15.23 1.67
N HIS A 198 9.97 15.38 2.94
CA HIS A 198 10.18 16.68 3.56
C HIS A 198 11.30 17.48 2.87
N GLU A 199 12.42 16.85 2.52
CA GLU A 199 13.51 17.44 1.74
C GLU A 199 13.04 17.95 0.35
N ARG A 200 11.94 17.38 -0.17
CA ARG A 200 11.27 17.81 -1.41
C ARG A 200 10.13 18.81 -1.18
N GLY A 201 10.01 19.36 0.02
CA GLY A 201 9.05 20.41 0.35
C GLY A 201 7.63 19.90 0.64
N PHE A 202 7.46 18.64 1.01
CA PHE A 202 6.17 18.15 1.50
C PHE A 202 5.90 18.69 2.91
N ALA A 203 4.72 19.28 3.10
CA ALA A 203 4.20 19.56 4.42
C ALA A 203 3.78 18.24 5.10
N TYR A 204 3.75 18.22 6.42
CA TYR A 204 3.41 17.03 7.21
C TYR A 204 2.11 17.24 7.97
N ALA A 205 1.23 16.25 7.92
CA ALA A 205 0.08 16.16 8.80
C ALA A 205 -0.04 14.73 9.33
N ARG A 206 -0.26 14.60 10.62
CA ARG A 206 -0.63 13.31 11.22
C ARG A 206 -2.16 13.17 11.18
N SER A 207 -2.63 12.00 10.77
CA SER A 207 -4.05 11.70 10.62
C SER A 207 -4.39 10.34 11.22
#